data_cebf3d1ef89a2e66513be97e7390a613
#
_entry.id   cebf3d1ef89a2e66513be97e7390a613
#
_cell.length_a   1.000
_cell.length_b   1.000
_cell.length_c   1.000
_cell.angle_alpha   90.00
_cell.angle_beta   90.00
_cell.angle_gamma   90.00
#
_symmetry.space_group_name_H-M   'P 1'
#
loop_
_entity.id
_entity.type
_entity.pdbx_description
1 polymer ?
#
loop_
_entity_poly.entity_id
_entity_poly.type
_entity_poly.pdbx_seq_one_letter_code
_entity_poly.pdbx_strand_id
1 'polypeptide(L)'
;VFEYQGGIKAFVEHLNKKKTPLHPTVAFFVVQRDRMELAVAMQWNDSYQENIFCFTNNIPQRDGGTHLAGFRGALTRTLNNYLTAQGLVTRAKVEVTGDDVREGLTAVVSVKVPDPKFSSQTKDKLVSSEVKAFVESLTSEKLNEFLLERPSEARAIGEKIIDAARAREAARKARELTRRKSALDIAGLPGKLADCQEKDPKLSELFLVEGDSAGGSAKQGRDRRYQAILPLKGKILNVEKARFDKMLSSAEVGTLITALGCGIGPEEYDPNKLRYHRIIIMTDADVDGSHIRTLLLTFFYRQMLDLIERGHVYIAQPPLYKIKRGKYERYVKDDWELENLLLADTLKEAKLYPSRGTEPVPAERLAAQLPEYLALTGVLKKLSRRYTMDLLLALRDTQPLRVESLVDDPAFKVWAADLEQRIKIRLGTAPQKISIRGAQIGERQVVEVFTQNHGANSYVSLDAGFFGSSEYRQLTQLGRSLEADMSADAYIQLDSKEHPVASLKDALDWVMEEAKRGLHVQRYKGLGEMNPEQLWETTMNAEARNLMQVKIEDAVGADEIFTTLMGDQVEPRREFIEQHALSVTNLDT
;
A
#
# COMPACT_ATOMS: atom_id res chain seq x y z
N VAL A 1 22.80 -10.53 6.86
CA VAL A 1 23.82 -9.66 6.23
C VAL A 1 23.32 -9.40 4.83
N PHE A 2 23.00 -8.15 4.52
CA PHE A 2 22.64 -7.75 3.16
C PHE A 2 23.93 -7.21 2.52
N GLU A 3 24.47 -7.91 1.53
CA GLU A 3 25.60 -7.47 0.71
C GLU A 3 25.07 -7.12 -0.68
N TYR A 4 25.28 -5.87 -1.10
CA TYR A 4 24.93 -5.39 -2.43
C TYR A 4 26.20 -5.31 -3.27
N GLN A 5 26.36 -6.18 -4.25
CA GLN A 5 27.46 -6.07 -5.21
C GLN A 5 27.27 -4.78 -6.02
N GLY A 6 28.28 -3.90 -6.01
CA GLY A 6 28.25 -2.58 -6.67
C GLY A 6 28.02 -1.39 -5.75
N GLY A 7 27.77 -1.61 -4.45
CA GLY A 7 27.70 -0.57 -3.43
C GLY A 7 26.62 0.48 -3.68
N ILE A 8 26.87 1.74 -3.24
CA ILE A 8 25.87 2.82 -3.35
C ILE A 8 25.59 3.26 -4.79
N LYS A 9 26.48 2.95 -5.76
CA LYS A 9 26.23 3.19 -7.18
C LYS A 9 25.09 2.31 -7.68
N ALA A 10 25.18 1.00 -7.44
CA ALA A 10 24.12 0.05 -7.79
C ALA A 10 22.82 0.35 -7.04
N PHE A 11 22.90 0.92 -5.85
CA PHE A 11 21.70 1.36 -5.10
C PHE A 11 21.00 2.53 -5.80
N VAL A 12 21.72 3.54 -6.32
CA VAL A 12 21.12 4.62 -7.12
C VAL A 12 20.53 4.08 -8.42
N GLU A 13 21.20 3.15 -9.10
CA GLU A 13 20.69 2.48 -10.30
C GLU A 13 19.38 1.72 -9.99
N HIS A 14 19.32 1.04 -8.86
CA HIS A 14 18.11 0.35 -8.39
C HIS A 14 16.97 1.33 -8.12
N LEU A 15 17.21 2.43 -7.41
CA LEU A 15 16.21 3.46 -7.11
C LEU A 15 15.67 4.15 -8.38
N ASN A 16 16.49 4.23 -9.43
CA ASN A 16 16.11 4.80 -10.71
C ASN A 16 15.56 3.78 -11.71
N LYS A 17 15.54 2.48 -11.39
CA LYS A 17 15.08 1.42 -12.31
C LYS A 17 13.66 1.66 -12.86
N LYS A 18 12.80 2.31 -12.07
CA LYS A 18 11.40 2.63 -12.42
C LYS A 18 11.20 4.08 -12.88
N LYS A 19 12.28 4.82 -13.12
CA LYS A 19 12.33 6.22 -13.59
C LYS A 19 13.13 6.28 -14.88
N THR A 20 13.04 7.35 -15.65
CA THR A 20 13.83 7.54 -16.84
C THR A 20 15.05 8.43 -16.52
N PRO A 21 16.27 7.88 -16.44
CA PRO A 21 17.46 8.70 -16.22
C PRO A 21 17.67 9.71 -17.35
N LEU A 22 18.02 10.95 -17.03
CA LEU A 22 18.34 12.00 -18.03
C LEU A 22 19.72 11.81 -18.66
N HIS A 23 20.56 11.04 -18.01
CA HIS A 23 21.92 10.72 -18.47
C HIS A 23 22.30 9.30 -18.03
N PRO A 24 23.11 8.56 -18.83
CA PRO A 24 23.37 7.15 -18.60
C PRO A 24 24.29 6.88 -17.39
N THR A 25 25.14 7.84 -17.03
CA THR A 25 26.18 7.62 -16.03
C THR A 25 25.71 8.04 -14.65
N VAL A 26 25.78 7.14 -13.66
CA VAL A 26 25.68 7.53 -12.25
C VAL A 26 26.97 8.24 -11.85
N ALA A 27 26.90 9.51 -11.46
CA ALA A 27 28.03 10.23 -10.89
C ALA A 27 28.39 9.61 -9.54
N PHE A 28 29.54 8.94 -9.46
CA PHE A 28 29.96 8.18 -8.29
C PHE A 28 31.40 8.49 -7.94
N PHE A 29 31.66 8.74 -6.66
CA PHE A 29 33.01 8.89 -6.12
C PHE A 29 33.10 8.45 -4.67
N VAL A 30 34.29 8.01 -4.28
CA VAL A 30 34.68 7.73 -2.89
C VAL A 30 35.96 8.49 -2.61
N VAL A 31 35.98 9.29 -1.56
CA VAL A 31 37.14 10.07 -1.14
C VAL A 31 37.37 9.89 0.35
N GLN A 32 38.63 9.64 0.70
CA GLN A 32 39.06 9.54 2.09
C GLN A 32 40.04 10.70 2.40
N ARG A 33 39.75 11.46 3.47
CA ARG A 33 40.60 12.56 3.96
C ARG A 33 40.39 12.72 5.47
N ASP A 34 41.48 12.98 6.23
CA ASP A 34 41.41 13.28 7.68
C ASP A 34 40.64 12.24 8.53
N ARG A 35 40.86 10.94 8.26
CA ARG A 35 40.17 9.80 8.89
C ARG A 35 38.67 9.73 8.63
N MET A 36 38.13 10.58 7.78
CA MET A 36 36.74 10.51 7.30
C MET A 36 36.71 9.98 5.87
N GLU A 37 35.68 9.26 5.52
CA GLU A 37 35.39 8.80 4.16
C GLU A 37 34.04 9.34 3.71
N LEU A 38 33.99 9.85 2.49
CA LEU A 38 32.79 10.27 1.81
C LEU A 38 32.58 9.40 0.57
N ALA A 39 31.44 8.72 0.49
CA ALA A 39 30.96 8.07 -0.72
C ALA A 39 29.67 8.72 -1.18
N VAL A 40 29.61 9.15 -2.43
CA VAL A 40 28.42 9.75 -3.05
C VAL A 40 28.13 9.05 -4.36
N ALA A 41 26.87 8.73 -4.58
CA ALA A 41 26.33 8.34 -5.87
C ALA A 41 25.09 9.18 -6.17
N MET A 42 24.99 9.72 -7.40
CA MET A 42 23.85 10.57 -7.78
C MET A 42 23.56 10.49 -9.27
N GLN A 43 22.28 10.66 -9.63
CA GLN A 43 21.80 10.69 -11.01
C GLN A 43 20.49 11.46 -11.09
N TRP A 44 20.32 12.29 -12.11
CA TRP A 44 19.06 12.97 -12.40
C TRP A 44 18.18 12.13 -13.31
N ASN A 45 16.88 12.21 -13.09
CA ASN A 45 15.84 11.52 -13.86
C ASN A 45 14.70 12.49 -14.24
N ASP A 46 13.70 11.98 -14.95
CA ASP A 46 12.57 12.75 -15.46
C ASP A 46 11.52 13.13 -14.40
N SER A 47 11.63 12.61 -13.17
CA SER A 47 10.69 12.93 -12.08
C SER A 47 10.85 14.37 -11.57
N TYR A 48 9.92 14.78 -10.70
CA TYR A 48 9.94 16.13 -10.08
C TYR A 48 10.35 16.08 -8.61
N GLN A 49 10.70 14.91 -8.08
CA GLN A 49 10.99 14.68 -6.67
C GLN A 49 12.49 14.71 -6.39
N GLU A 50 12.86 15.17 -5.18
CA GLU A 50 14.19 15.03 -4.62
C GLU A 50 14.23 13.76 -3.76
N ASN A 51 15.07 12.79 -4.11
CA ASN A 51 15.25 11.54 -3.37
C ASN A 51 16.71 11.41 -2.92
N ILE A 52 17.02 11.86 -1.70
CA ILE A 52 18.38 11.79 -1.13
C ILE A 52 18.36 10.91 0.12
N PHE A 53 19.12 9.83 0.07
CA PHE A 53 19.32 8.91 1.20
C PHE A 53 20.69 9.17 1.85
N CYS A 54 20.67 9.41 3.15
CA CYS A 54 21.85 9.77 3.92
C CYS A 54 22.23 8.67 4.91
N PHE A 55 23.53 8.37 5.00
CA PHE A 55 24.07 7.36 5.90
C PHE A 55 25.30 7.88 6.64
N THR A 56 25.41 7.55 7.92
CA THR A 56 26.63 7.75 8.73
C THR A 56 27.03 6.41 9.35
N ASN A 57 28.22 5.91 9.03
CA ASN A 57 28.71 4.60 9.50
C ASN A 57 27.67 3.48 9.23
N ASN A 58 27.07 3.50 8.02
CA ASN A 58 26.02 2.60 7.55
C ASN A 58 24.66 2.70 8.29
N ILE A 59 24.50 3.69 9.16
CA ILE A 59 23.22 3.95 9.84
C ILE A 59 22.45 4.98 9.01
N PRO A 60 21.18 4.73 8.61
CA PRO A 60 20.39 5.70 7.87
C PRO A 60 19.98 6.88 8.76
N GLN A 61 20.06 8.10 8.22
CA GLN A 61 19.57 9.32 8.85
C GLN A 61 18.32 9.82 8.11
N ARG A 62 17.16 9.62 8.71
CA ARG A 62 15.87 10.05 8.13
C ARG A 62 15.78 11.58 8.04
N ASP A 63 16.25 12.28 9.08
CA ASP A 63 16.24 13.75 9.16
C ASP A 63 17.50 14.38 8.54
N GLY A 64 18.32 13.59 7.84
CA GLY A 64 19.58 14.06 7.25
C GLY A 64 20.58 14.54 8.27
N GLY A 65 21.03 15.79 8.13
CA GLY A 65 21.98 16.41 9.05
C GLY A 65 23.07 17.21 8.33
N THR A 66 24.24 17.36 8.97
CA THR A 66 25.34 18.18 8.47
C THR A 66 25.91 17.70 7.13
N HIS A 67 25.93 16.38 6.87
CA HIS A 67 26.34 15.82 5.58
C HIS A 67 25.34 16.15 4.46
N LEU A 68 24.02 16.08 4.71
CA LEU A 68 23.01 16.50 3.76
C LEU A 68 23.10 18.00 3.47
N ALA A 69 23.29 18.83 4.51
CA ALA A 69 23.44 20.27 4.35
C ALA A 69 24.69 20.63 3.52
N GLY A 70 25.80 19.94 3.75
CA GLY A 70 27.03 20.09 2.95
C GLY A 70 26.83 19.66 1.49
N PHE A 71 26.18 18.52 1.26
CA PHE A 71 25.87 18.02 -0.07
C PHE A 71 24.97 18.98 -0.86
N ARG A 72 23.85 19.41 -0.27
CA ARG A 72 22.94 20.39 -0.90
C ARG A 72 23.63 21.73 -1.20
N GLY A 73 24.49 22.21 -0.31
CA GLY A 73 25.28 23.42 -0.53
C GLY A 73 26.24 23.28 -1.70
N ALA A 74 26.95 22.15 -1.79
CA ALA A 74 27.84 21.82 -2.88
C ALA A 74 27.12 21.78 -4.23
N LEU A 75 25.99 21.04 -4.30
CA LEU A 75 25.18 20.95 -5.53
C LEU A 75 24.76 22.31 -6.02
N THR A 76 24.15 23.11 -5.15
CA THR A 76 23.61 24.42 -5.50
C THR A 76 24.71 25.36 -6.01
N ARG A 77 25.84 25.41 -5.31
CA ARG A 77 26.96 26.28 -5.70
C ARG A 77 27.60 25.85 -7.01
N THR A 78 27.95 24.56 -7.12
CA THR A 78 28.69 24.06 -8.28
C THR A 78 27.86 24.12 -9.55
N LEU A 79 26.57 23.74 -9.49
CA LEU A 79 25.68 23.79 -10.66
C LEU A 79 25.32 25.22 -11.05
N ASN A 80 25.08 26.14 -10.11
CA ASN A 80 24.89 27.55 -10.44
C ASN A 80 26.11 28.17 -11.13
N ASN A 81 27.33 27.86 -10.67
CA ASN A 81 28.55 28.30 -11.31
C ASN A 81 28.66 27.75 -12.74
N TYR A 82 28.38 26.45 -12.92
CA TYR A 82 28.39 25.80 -14.22
C TYR A 82 27.34 26.42 -15.18
N LEU A 83 26.08 26.57 -14.75
CA LEU A 83 25.01 27.15 -15.56
C LEU A 83 25.30 28.59 -15.96
N THR A 84 25.93 29.36 -15.09
CA THR A 84 26.36 30.76 -15.36
C THR A 84 27.50 30.77 -16.36
N ALA A 85 28.50 29.95 -16.20
CA ALA A 85 29.64 29.84 -17.12
C ALA A 85 29.22 29.39 -18.52
N GLN A 86 28.20 28.53 -18.63
CA GLN A 86 27.61 28.08 -19.91
C GLN A 86 26.61 29.10 -20.49
N GLY A 87 26.32 30.19 -19.80
CA GLY A 87 25.35 31.19 -20.21
C GLY A 87 23.89 30.75 -20.26
N LEU A 88 23.58 29.61 -19.62
CA LEU A 88 22.21 29.01 -19.61
C LEU A 88 21.25 29.87 -18.80
N VAL A 89 21.64 30.38 -17.64
CA VAL A 89 20.84 31.28 -16.80
C VAL A 89 20.51 32.57 -17.51
N THR A 90 21.51 33.20 -18.16
CA THR A 90 21.35 34.46 -18.89
C THR A 90 20.39 34.32 -20.07
N ARG A 91 20.49 33.20 -20.82
CA ARG A 91 19.60 32.91 -21.94
C ARG A 91 18.17 32.63 -21.49
N ALA A 92 18.01 31.93 -20.38
CA ALA A 92 16.71 31.57 -19.84
C ALA A 92 16.00 32.72 -19.11
N LYS A 93 16.73 33.74 -18.65
CA LYS A 93 16.25 34.86 -17.83
C LYS A 93 15.52 34.42 -16.58
N VAL A 94 16.03 33.42 -15.90
CA VAL A 94 15.46 32.86 -14.65
C VAL A 94 16.54 32.85 -13.57
N GLU A 95 16.11 32.94 -12.31
CA GLU A 95 16.96 32.73 -11.16
C GLU A 95 16.84 31.26 -10.72
N VAL A 96 17.96 30.59 -10.54
CA VAL A 96 18.03 29.19 -10.14
C VAL A 96 18.24 29.07 -8.64
N THR A 97 17.36 28.36 -7.97
CA THR A 97 17.45 28.08 -6.54
C THR A 97 17.98 26.65 -6.27
N GLY A 98 18.27 26.37 -5.01
CA GLY A 98 18.70 25.01 -4.62
C GLY A 98 17.67 23.92 -4.91
N ASP A 99 16.38 24.24 -4.84
CA ASP A 99 15.30 23.30 -5.10
C ASP A 99 15.23 22.93 -6.58
N ASP A 100 15.41 23.91 -7.47
CA ASP A 100 15.46 23.68 -8.92
C ASP A 100 16.60 22.72 -9.30
N VAL A 101 17.75 22.88 -8.62
CA VAL A 101 18.94 22.02 -8.81
C VAL A 101 18.68 20.56 -8.42
N ARG A 102 17.83 20.34 -7.44
CA ARG A 102 17.54 19.01 -6.89
C ARG A 102 16.29 18.35 -7.46
N GLU A 103 15.55 19.04 -8.31
CA GLU A 103 14.38 18.44 -8.99
C GLU A 103 14.81 17.26 -9.86
N GLY A 104 14.21 16.08 -9.63
CA GLY A 104 14.53 14.84 -10.32
C GLY A 104 15.86 14.18 -9.87
N LEU A 105 16.46 14.63 -8.78
CA LEU A 105 17.70 14.06 -8.26
C LEU A 105 17.43 12.82 -7.40
N THR A 106 18.08 11.71 -7.73
CA THR A 106 18.25 10.55 -6.84
C THR A 106 19.71 10.50 -6.39
N ALA A 107 19.97 10.51 -5.09
CA ALA A 107 21.32 10.48 -4.54
C ALA A 107 21.42 9.65 -3.27
N VAL A 108 22.58 9.07 -3.06
CA VAL A 108 22.99 8.40 -1.81
C VAL A 108 24.26 9.07 -1.32
N VAL A 109 24.24 9.57 -0.09
CA VAL A 109 25.37 10.22 0.59
C VAL A 109 25.73 9.39 1.82
N SER A 110 26.89 8.78 1.80
CA SER A 110 27.40 7.96 2.91
C SER A 110 28.70 8.53 3.45
N VAL A 111 28.73 8.81 4.75
CA VAL A 111 29.93 9.26 5.43
C VAL A 111 30.37 8.23 6.48
N LYS A 112 31.67 7.99 6.57
CA LYS A 112 32.28 7.27 7.70
C LYS A 112 33.04 8.28 8.54
N VAL A 113 32.69 8.38 9.80
CA VAL A 113 33.19 9.36 10.75
C VAL A 113 33.64 8.63 12.02
N PRO A 114 34.83 8.90 12.57
CA PRO A 114 35.34 8.19 13.76
C PRO A 114 34.46 8.37 15.00
N ASP A 115 33.95 9.58 15.24
CA ASP A 115 33.12 9.93 16.41
C ASP A 115 31.92 10.80 15.98
N PRO A 116 30.87 10.20 15.39
CA PRO A 116 29.74 10.95 14.92
C PRO A 116 28.84 11.39 16.08
N LYS A 117 28.41 12.66 16.07
CA LYS A 117 27.43 13.20 17.01
C LYS A 117 26.07 13.26 16.37
N PHE A 118 25.04 12.80 17.10
CA PHE A 118 23.65 12.77 16.65
C PHE A 118 22.76 13.62 17.56
N SER A 119 21.62 14.08 17.04
CA SER A 119 20.66 14.89 17.77
C SER A 119 19.89 14.11 18.85
N SER A 120 19.77 12.79 18.68
CA SER A 120 19.01 11.89 19.55
C SER A 120 19.61 10.49 19.60
N GLN A 121 19.11 9.66 20.51
CA GLN A 121 19.50 8.26 20.63
C GLN A 121 19.10 7.42 19.40
N THR A 122 18.05 7.80 18.68
CA THR A 122 17.60 7.16 17.44
C THR A 122 18.54 7.36 16.27
N LYS A 123 19.48 8.34 16.37
CA LYS A 123 20.50 8.68 15.36
C LYS A 123 19.91 9.15 14.02
N ASP A 124 18.71 9.71 14.02
CA ASP A 124 18.01 10.14 12.80
C ASP A 124 18.66 11.37 12.13
N LYS A 125 19.43 12.17 12.88
CA LYS A 125 20.08 13.38 12.38
C LYS A 125 21.54 13.50 12.83
N LEU A 126 22.46 13.63 11.88
CA LEU A 126 23.88 13.90 12.14
C LEU A 126 24.08 15.40 12.46
N VAL A 127 24.78 15.71 13.56
CA VAL A 127 25.03 17.10 14.00
C VAL A 127 26.53 17.47 14.10
N SER A 128 27.43 16.56 13.72
CA SER A 128 28.88 16.83 13.66
C SER A 128 29.18 17.97 12.68
N SER A 129 29.59 19.15 13.19
CA SER A 129 29.75 20.38 12.37
C SER A 129 30.83 20.28 11.31
N GLU A 130 31.96 19.58 11.62
CA GLU A 130 33.08 19.34 10.73
C GLU A 130 32.70 18.59 9.45
N VAL A 131 31.72 17.72 9.51
CA VAL A 131 31.25 16.92 8.38
C VAL A 131 30.65 17.79 7.27
N LYS A 132 29.99 18.91 7.62
CA LYS A 132 29.39 19.80 6.62
C LYS A 132 30.44 20.33 5.63
N ALA A 133 31.49 20.93 6.12
CA ALA A 133 32.56 21.52 5.28
C ALA A 133 33.31 20.44 4.50
N PHE A 134 33.56 19.29 5.11
CA PHE A 134 34.16 18.14 4.47
C PHE A 134 33.37 17.65 3.27
N VAL A 135 32.08 17.38 3.43
CA VAL A 135 31.19 16.92 2.37
C VAL A 135 31.04 17.99 1.29
N GLU A 136 30.86 19.27 1.68
CA GLU A 136 30.67 20.38 0.75
C GLU A 136 31.88 20.58 -0.16
N SER A 137 33.07 20.55 0.38
CA SER A 137 34.33 20.73 -0.38
C SER A 137 34.53 19.61 -1.39
N LEU A 138 34.47 18.35 -0.93
CA LEU A 138 34.74 17.18 -1.77
C LEU A 138 33.68 16.96 -2.84
N THR A 139 32.39 17.17 -2.47
CA THR A 139 31.32 17.07 -3.46
C THR A 139 31.45 18.14 -4.53
N SER A 140 31.78 19.39 -4.17
CA SER A 140 32.00 20.46 -5.14
C SER A 140 33.14 20.14 -6.11
N GLU A 141 34.24 19.63 -5.61
CA GLU A 141 35.41 19.23 -6.41
C GLU A 141 35.02 18.11 -7.40
N LYS A 142 34.46 17.01 -6.92
CA LYS A 142 34.13 15.85 -7.74
C LYS A 142 32.96 16.06 -8.70
N LEU A 143 31.96 16.84 -8.30
CA LEU A 143 30.89 17.22 -9.21
C LEU A 143 31.42 18.12 -10.35
N ASN A 144 32.29 19.08 -10.06
CA ASN A 144 32.87 19.92 -11.10
C ASN A 144 33.72 19.10 -12.10
N GLU A 145 34.50 18.12 -11.62
CA GLU A 145 35.22 17.17 -12.48
C GLU A 145 34.20 16.42 -13.40
N PHE A 146 33.14 15.86 -12.85
CA PHE A 146 32.11 15.15 -13.62
C PHE A 146 31.48 16.04 -14.71
N LEU A 147 31.11 17.29 -14.38
CA LEU A 147 30.50 18.23 -15.33
C LEU A 147 31.45 18.61 -16.48
N LEU A 148 32.76 18.71 -16.21
CA LEU A 148 33.78 19.03 -17.21
C LEU A 148 34.11 17.82 -18.11
N GLU A 149 34.17 16.62 -17.52
CA GLU A 149 34.47 15.39 -18.27
C GLU A 149 33.34 14.92 -19.16
N ARG A 150 32.08 15.29 -18.82
CA ARG A 150 30.87 14.79 -19.49
C ARG A 150 29.95 15.92 -19.93
N PRO A 151 30.34 16.72 -20.92
CA PRO A 151 29.62 17.95 -21.29
C PRO A 151 28.21 17.70 -21.82
N SER A 152 27.95 16.56 -22.46
CA SER A 152 26.60 16.21 -22.93
C SER A 152 25.64 15.90 -21.79
N GLU A 153 26.11 15.14 -20.79
CA GLU A 153 25.35 14.81 -19.59
C GLU A 153 25.13 16.05 -18.72
N ALA A 154 26.18 16.86 -18.53
CA ALA A 154 26.10 18.12 -17.81
C ALA A 154 25.11 19.10 -18.43
N ARG A 155 25.02 19.13 -19.77
CA ARG A 155 24.03 19.94 -20.49
C ARG A 155 22.59 19.45 -20.23
N ALA A 156 22.34 18.13 -20.27
CA ALA A 156 21.03 17.56 -19.99
C ALA A 156 20.57 17.89 -18.55
N ILE A 157 21.49 17.80 -17.58
CA ILE A 157 21.25 18.22 -16.18
C ILE A 157 20.92 19.72 -16.13
N GLY A 158 21.71 20.55 -16.83
CA GLY A 158 21.50 22.00 -16.89
C GLY A 158 20.14 22.40 -17.49
N GLU A 159 19.72 21.75 -18.56
CA GLU A 159 18.41 21.97 -19.20
C GLU A 159 17.28 21.61 -18.24
N LYS A 160 17.34 20.50 -17.52
CA LYS A 160 16.36 20.12 -16.49
C LYS A 160 16.25 21.17 -15.39
N ILE A 161 17.37 21.65 -14.88
CA ILE A 161 17.39 22.70 -13.83
C ILE A 161 16.76 24.00 -14.31
N ILE A 162 17.04 24.43 -15.54
CA ILE A 162 16.43 25.63 -16.11
C ILE A 162 14.91 25.45 -16.29
N ASP A 163 14.46 24.28 -16.70
CA ASP A 163 13.04 23.99 -16.84
C ASP A 163 12.32 23.95 -15.47
N ALA A 164 12.98 23.43 -14.43
CA ALA A 164 12.48 23.50 -13.06
C ALA A 164 12.34 24.96 -12.57
N ALA A 165 13.38 25.79 -12.79
CA ALA A 165 13.35 27.22 -12.43
C ALA A 165 12.23 27.99 -13.15
N ARG A 166 12.01 27.74 -14.44
CA ARG A 166 10.90 28.32 -15.21
C ARG A 166 9.54 27.93 -14.65
N ALA A 167 9.38 26.65 -14.30
CA ALA A 167 8.15 26.14 -13.72
C ALA A 167 7.85 26.79 -12.38
N ARG A 168 8.85 26.88 -11.50
CA ARG A 168 8.74 27.55 -10.20
C ARG A 168 8.34 29.03 -10.35
N GLU A 169 8.97 29.74 -11.29
CA GLU A 169 8.62 31.16 -11.53
C GLU A 169 7.19 31.30 -12.08
N ALA A 170 6.76 30.44 -12.99
CA ALA A 170 5.40 30.39 -13.49
C ALA A 170 4.38 30.13 -12.37
N ALA A 171 4.68 29.18 -11.50
CA ALA A 171 3.87 28.88 -10.32
C ALA A 171 3.77 30.08 -9.36
N ARG A 172 4.87 30.79 -9.10
CA ARG A 172 4.87 32.03 -8.30
C ARG A 172 3.98 33.10 -8.90
N LYS A 173 4.09 33.35 -10.19
CA LYS A 173 3.23 34.33 -10.90
C LYS A 173 1.74 33.95 -10.85
N ALA A 174 1.43 32.66 -11.01
CA ALA A 174 0.06 32.18 -10.92
C ALA A 174 -0.52 32.36 -9.50
N ARG A 175 0.26 32.11 -8.45
CA ARG A 175 -0.12 32.38 -7.05
C ARG A 175 -0.39 33.87 -6.80
N GLU A 176 0.48 34.76 -7.26
CA GLU A 176 0.29 36.20 -7.10
C GLU A 176 -1.01 36.69 -7.76
N LEU A 177 -1.35 36.14 -8.93
CA LEU A 177 -2.61 36.45 -9.61
C LEU A 177 -3.82 35.92 -8.84
N THR A 178 -3.73 34.72 -8.29
CA THR A 178 -4.80 34.13 -7.47
C THR A 178 -4.96 34.88 -6.13
N ARG A 179 -3.86 35.24 -5.49
CA ARG A 179 -3.87 36.03 -4.25
C ARG A 179 -4.46 37.45 -4.45
N ARG A 180 -4.22 38.08 -5.60
CA ARG A 180 -4.87 39.36 -5.93
C ARG A 180 -6.38 39.20 -6.16
N LYS A 181 -6.83 38.09 -6.72
CA LYS A 181 -8.27 37.76 -6.87
C LYS A 181 -8.92 37.45 -5.52
N SER A 182 -8.26 36.70 -4.64
CA SER A 182 -8.79 36.35 -3.30
C SER A 182 -8.68 37.47 -2.28
N ALA A 183 -7.83 38.48 -2.49
CA ALA A 183 -7.82 39.68 -1.64
C ALA A 183 -9.09 40.56 -1.82
N LEU A 184 -9.87 40.32 -2.86
CA LEU A 184 -11.20 40.91 -3.08
C LEU A 184 -12.34 40.04 -2.50
N ASP A 185 -12.08 38.78 -2.21
CA ASP A 185 -13.00 37.86 -1.50
C ASP A 185 -12.59 37.76 -0.02
N ILE A 186 -13.27 38.54 0.80
CA ILE A 186 -13.06 38.63 2.27
C ILE A 186 -13.62 37.39 2.95
N ALA A 187 -12.98 36.23 2.79
CA ALA A 187 -13.04 35.12 3.75
C ALA A 187 -12.32 33.89 3.19
N GLY A 188 -11.11 33.72 3.58
CA GLY A 188 -10.12 32.79 3.09
C GLY A 188 -10.37 31.28 3.20
N LEU A 189 -11.57 30.79 3.44
CA LEU A 189 -11.84 29.36 3.50
C LEU A 189 -12.61 28.86 2.26
N PRO A 190 -12.33 27.65 1.76
CA PRO A 190 -13.06 27.10 0.63
C PRO A 190 -14.56 27.01 0.92
N GLY A 191 -15.42 27.50 0.02
CA GLY A 191 -16.88 27.48 0.21
C GLY A 191 -17.49 26.08 0.41
N LYS A 192 -16.72 25.03 0.07
CA LYS A 192 -17.11 23.63 0.31
C LYS A 192 -16.77 23.12 1.71
N LEU A 193 -15.83 23.76 2.42
CA LEU A 193 -15.41 23.35 3.75
C LEU A 193 -16.51 23.67 4.76
N ALA A 194 -17.03 22.65 5.42
CA ALA A 194 -17.84 22.83 6.61
C ALA A 194 -16.92 22.81 7.83
N ASP A 195 -16.43 23.97 8.26
CA ASP A 195 -15.47 24.07 9.36
C ASP A 195 -16.07 23.74 10.73
N CYS A 196 -15.22 23.47 11.71
CA CYS A 196 -15.60 23.26 13.11
C CYS A 196 -15.49 24.56 13.91
N GLN A 197 -16.06 24.54 15.13
CA GLN A 197 -16.04 25.69 16.04
C GLN A 197 -14.74 25.77 16.84
N GLU A 198 -14.09 24.62 17.09
CA GLU A 198 -12.84 24.53 17.83
C GLU A 198 -11.71 25.19 17.05
N LYS A 199 -10.86 25.93 17.76
CA LYS A 199 -9.73 26.65 17.19
C LYS A 199 -8.38 26.02 17.54
N ASP A 200 -8.35 25.17 18.59
CA ASP A 200 -7.14 24.41 18.90
C ASP A 200 -6.98 23.25 17.90
N PRO A 201 -5.92 23.26 17.09
CA PRO A 201 -5.69 22.19 16.12
C PRO A 201 -5.60 20.79 16.74
N LYS A 202 -5.14 20.69 18.00
CA LYS A 202 -5.00 19.41 18.72
C LYS A 202 -6.33 18.76 19.03
N LEU A 203 -7.38 19.56 19.15
CA LEU A 203 -8.74 19.12 19.44
C LEU A 203 -9.61 19.05 18.19
N SER A 204 -9.09 19.49 17.03
CA SER A 204 -9.84 19.60 15.78
C SER A 204 -9.51 18.46 14.80
N GLU A 205 -10.54 18.02 14.08
CA GLU A 205 -10.47 16.95 13.09
C GLU A 205 -10.99 17.41 11.74
N LEU A 206 -10.31 17.02 10.64
CA LEU A 206 -10.76 17.26 9.28
C LEU A 206 -11.05 15.93 8.60
N PHE A 207 -12.28 15.71 8.18
CA PHE A 207 -12.67 14.58 7.33
C PHE A 207 -12.60 14.99 5.86
N LEU A 208 -11.78 14.29 5.10
CA LEU A 208 -11.72 14.37 3.64
C LEU A 208 -12.68 13.31 3.09
N VAL A 209 -13.81 13.75 2.55
CA VAL A 209 -14.93 12.86 2.20
C VAL A 209 -15.11 12.81 0.69
N GLU A 210 -15.32 11.63 0.14
CA GLU A 210 -15.58 11.43 -1.27
C GLU A 210 -16.99 11.88 -1.64
N GLY A 211 -17.07 12.80 -2.61
CA GLY A 211 -18.32 13.23 -3.21
C GLY A 211 -19.22 14.11 -2.34
N ASP A 212 -20.22 14.70 -3.00
CA ASP A 212 -21.16 15.61 -2.34
C ASP A 212 -22.24 14.84 -1.55
N SER A 213 -22.58 13.59 -1.92
CA SER A 213 -23.59 12.77 -1.23
C SER A 213 -23.11 12.37 0.16
N ALA A 214 -21.99 11.65 0.24
CA ALA A 214 -21.40 11.27 1.53
C ALA A 214 -20.97 12.51 2.33
N GLY A 215 -20.46 13.55 1.66
CA GLY A 215 -20.17 14.85 2.27
C GLY A 215 -21.40 15.50 2.91
N GLY A 216 -22.59 15.34 2.32
CA GLY A 216 -23.87 15.82 2.86
C GLY A 216 -24.25 15.09 4.14
N SER A 217 -24.23 13.75 4.12
CA SER A 217 -24.48 12.92 5.31
C SER A 217 -23.46 13.21 6.42
N ALA A 218 -22.18 13.32 6.09
CA ALA A 218 -21.14 13.64 7.08
C ALA A 218 -21.32 15.04 7.69
N LYS A 219 -21.69 16.05 6.89
CA LYS A 219 -21.99 17.41 7.41
C LYS A 219 -23.15 17.45 8.37
N GLN A 220 -24.17 16.60 8.17
CA GLN A 220 -25.32 16.51 9.06
C GLN A 220 -25.02 15.68 10.31
N GLY A 221 -24.30 14.57 10.18
CA GLY A 221 -24.01 13.64 11.28
C GLY A 221 -22.85 14.07 12.20
N ARG A 222 -21.98 14.97 11.79
CA ARG A 222 -20.76 15.36 12.54
C ARG A 222 -21.03 16.08 13.85
N ASP A 223 -20.09 16.03 14.77
CA ASP A 223 -20.04 16.99 15.88
C ASP A 223 -19.39 18.30 15.39
N ARG A 224 -20.23 19.34 15.26
CA ARG A 224 -19.79 20.66 14.75
C ARG A 224 -18.77 21.36 15.65
N ARG A 225 -18.64 20.94 16.90
CA ARG A 225 -17.69 21.56 17.83
C ARG A 225 -16.26 21.36 17.37
N TYR A 226 -15.89 20.12 16.96
CA TYR A 226 -14.49 19.77 16.68
C TYR A 226 -14.27 19.07 15.34
N GLN A 227 -15.31 18.70 14.59
CA GLN A 227 -15.19 18.02 13.30
C GLN A 227 -15.50 18.94 12.13
N ALA A 228 -14.54 19.08 11.22
CA ALA A 228 -14.69 19.75 9.94
C ALA A 228 -14.85 18.71 8.81
N ILE A 229 -15.61 19.05 7.77
CA ILE A 229 -15.85 18.20 6.61
C ILE A 229 -15.45 18.93 5.33
N LEU A 230 -14.59 18.31 4.54
CA LEU A 230 -14.22 18.77 3.20
C LEU A 230 -14.62 17.71 2.17
N PRO A 231 -15.73 17.90 1.44
CA PRO A 231 -16.07 17.04 0.31
C PRO A 231 -15.09 17.27 -0.86
N LEU A 232 -14.61 16.17 -1.45
CA LEU A 232 -13.76 16.18 -2.63
C LEU A 232 -14.58 15.81 -3.86
N LYS A 233 -14.44 16.57 -4.97
CA LYS A 233 -15.11 16.25 -6.22
C LYS A 233 -14.31 15.23 -7.03
N GLY A 234 -14.53 13.95 -6.74
CA GLY A 234 -13.92 12.87 -7.50
C GLY A 234 -12.40 12.78 -7.31
N LYS A 235 -11.72 12.26 -8.31
CA LYS A 235 -10.28 11.98 -8.28
C LYS A 235 -9.49 13.28 -8.32
N ILE A 236 -8.66 13.53 -7.31
CA ILE A 236 -7.74 14.68 -7.31
C ILE A 236 -6.59 14.46 -8.29
N LEU A 237 -5.86 15.52 -8.60
CA LEU A 237 -4.69 15.45 -9.47
C LEU A 237 -3.64 14.48 -8.88
N ASN A 238 -3.12 13.58 -9.72
CA ASN A 238 -1.98 12.74 -9.35
C ASN A 238 -0.69 13.58 -9.29
N VAL A 239 -0.24 13.88 -8.08
CA VAL A 239 0.95 14.73 -7.85
C VAL A 239 2.27 14.01 -8.14
N GLU A 240 2.28 12.69 -8.30
CA GLU A 240 3.45 11.94 -8.74
C GLU A 240 3.85 12.31 -10.18
N LYS A 241 2.84 12.57 -11.03
CA LYS A 241 3.00 12.91 -12.46
C LYS A 241 2.94 14.40 -12.75
N ALA A 242 2.57 15.22 -11.78
CA ALA A 242 2.31 16.63 -12.00
C ALA A 242 3.46 17.48 -11.51
N ARG A 243 3.89 18.41 -12.35
CA ARG A 243 4.79 19.49 -11.94
C ARG A 243 4.10 20.38 -10.90
N PHE A 244 4.88 21.05 -10.09
CA PHE A 244 4.39 21.88 -8.99
C PHE A 244 3.44 23.00 -9.43
N ASP A 245 3.72 23.66 -10.56
CA ASP A 245 2.86 24.69 -11.16
C ASP A 245 1.47 24.14 -11.55
N LYS A 246 1.43 22.96 -12.16
CA LYS A 246 0.20 22.27 -12.53
C LYS A 246 -0.59 21.83 -11.30
N MET A 247 0.11 21.38 -10.26
CA MET A 247 -0.50 21.00 -8.99
C MET A 247 -1.23 22.20 -8.35
N LEU A 248 -0.59 23.37 -8.31
CA LEU A 248 -1.18 24.60 -7.78
C LEU A 248 -2.35 25.13 -8.60
N SER A 249 -2.41 24.81 -9.89
CA SER A 249 -3.54 25.19 -10.76
C SER A 249 -4.76 24.30 -10.58
N SER A 250 -4.64 23.15 -9.87
CA SER A 250 -5.75 22.27 -9.56
C SER A 250 -6.62 22.85 -8.45
N ALA A 251 -7.90 23.04 -8.75
CA ALA A 251 -8.87 23.62 -7.80
C ALA A 251 -9.03 22.75 -6.54
N GLU A 252 -9.05 21.42 -6.69
CA GLU A 252 -9.19 20.46 -5.58
C GLU A 252 -7.96 20.47 -4.69
N VAL A 253 -6.75 20.47 -5.26
CA VAL A 253 -5.50 20.55 -4.50
C VAL A 253 -5.39 21.91 -3.81
N GLY A 254 -5.72 23.00 -4.48
CA GLY A 254 -5.76 24.33 -3.89
C GLY A 254 -6.75 24.44 -2.72
N THR A 255 -7.92 23.81 -2.85
CA THR A 255 -8.93 23.72 -1.79
C THR A 255 -8.40 22.95 -0.57
N LEU A 256 -7.72 21.81 -0.80
CA LEU A 256 -7.12 21.00 0.25
C LEU A 256 -6.02 21.77 1.00
N ILE A 257 -5.09 22.42 0.29
CA ILE A 257 -4.02 23.23 0.87
C ILE A 257 -4.60 24.35 1.73
N THR A 258 -5.62 25.05 1.23
CA THR A 258 -6.27 26.16 1.95
C THR A 258 -6.99 25.65 3.20
N ALA A 259 -7.66 24.50 3.15
CA ALA A 259 -8.33 23.90 4.30
C ALA A 259 -7.32 23.49 5.40
N LEU A 260 -6.19 22.91 5.01
CA LEU A 260 -5.13 22.50 5.96
C LEU A 260 -4.44 23.70 6.62
N GLY A 261 -4.27 24.80 5.90
CA GLY A 261 -3.75 26.06 6.43
C GLY A 261 -2.23 26.11 6.68
N CYS A 262 -1.51 25.04 6.37
CA CYS A 262 -0.06 24.93 6.58
C CYS A 262 0.79 25.34 5.36
N GLY A 263 0.17 25.83 4.28
CA GLY A 263 0.87 26.16 3.04
C GLY A 263 1.39 24.94 2.27
N ILE A 264 2.17 25.14 1.24
CA ILE A 264 2.78 24.09 0.43
C ILE A 264 4.05 24.58 -0.27
N GLY A 265 5.02 23.67 -0.44
CA GLY A 265 6.30 23.93 -1.07
C GLY A 265 7.31 24.57 -0.13
N PRO A 266 8.59 24.65 -0.54
CA PRO A 266 9.71 24.93 0.35
C PRO A 266 9.66 26.30 1.05
N GLU A 267 8.99 27.29 0.42
CA GLU A 267 8.96 28.67 0.93
C GLU A 267 7.80 28.95 1.90
N GLU A 268 6.67 28.25 1.78
CA GLU A 268 5.44 28.57 2.51
C GLU A 268 4.97 27.44 3.45
N TYR A 269 5.45 26.22 3.26
CA TYR A 269 5.04 25.08 4.08
C TYR A 269 5.59 25.17 5.49
N ASP A 270 4.66 25.24 6.44
CA ASP A 270 4.96 25.22 7.87
C ASP A 270 3.98 24.27 8.58
N PRO A 271 4.41 23.05 8.94
CA PRO A 271 3.54 22.07 9.57
C PRO A 271 3.00 22.50 10.94
N ASN A 272 3.61 23.53 11.57
CA ASN A 272 3.12 24.06 12.84
C ASN A 272 1.86 24.95 12.68
N LYS A 273 1.56 25.37 11.46
CA LYS A 273 0.34 26.13 11.12
C LYS A 273 -0.84 25.23 10.73
N LEU A 274 -0.67 23.91 10.84
CA LEU A 274 -1.74 22.96 10.55
C LEU A 274 -2.98 23.25 11.41
N ARG A 275 -4.16 23.32 10.75
CA ARG A 275 -5.42 23.67 11.42
C ARG A 275 -6.11 22.49 12.11
N TYR A 276 -5.78 21.25 11.74
CA TYR A 276 -6.40 20.04 12.27
C TYR A 276 -5.33 18.97 12.51
N HIS A 277 -5.14 18.57 13.77
CA HIS A 277 -4.14 17.54 14.10
C HIS A 277 -4.62 16.11 13.80
N ARG A 278 -5.88 15.93 13.34
CA ARG A 278 -6.37 14.66 12.79
C ARG A 278 -6.99 14.93 11.43
N ILE A 279 -6.31 14.44 10.40
CA ILE A 279 -6.76 14.48 9.01
C ILE A 279 -7.23 13.07 8.68
N ILE A 280 -8.53 12.88 8.47
CA ILE A 280 -9.15 11.58 8.33
C ILE A 280 -9.66 11.41 6.90
N ILE A 281 -9.03 10.50 6.16
CA ILE A 281 -9.46 10.13 4.81
C ILE A 281 -10.64 9.18 4.94
N MET A 282 -11.78 9.55 4.39
CA MET A 282 -13.03 8.79 4.44
C MET A 282 -13.59 8.65 3.03
N THR A 283 -13.28 7.54 2.37
CA THR A 283 -13.65 7.19 0.99
C THR A 283 -14.54 5.96 0.97
N ASP A 284 -15.27 5.79 -0.12
CA ASP A 284 -16.11 4.62 -0.36
C ASP A 284 -15.29 3.31 -0.39
N ALA A 285 -15.95 2.19 -0.13
CA ALA A 285 -15.31 0.86 -0.10
C ALA A 285 -15.29 0.20 -1.49
N ASP A 286 -15.21 0.99 -2.53
CA ASP A 286 -15.14 0.56 -3.93
C ASP A 286 -13.78 0.87 -4.57
N VAL A 287 -13.65 0.58 -5.87
CA VAL A 287 -12.41 0.79 -6.63
C VAL A 287 -12.07 2.28 -6.79
N ASP A 288 -13.06 3.14 -6.93
CA ASP A 288 -12.87 4.58 -7.08
C ASP A 288 -12.44 5.22 -5.77
N GLY A 289 -13.09 4.87 -4.65
CA GLY A 289 -12.70 5.30 -3.32
C GLY A 289 -11.29 4.84 -2.93
N SER A 290 -10.90 3.63 -3.31
CA SER A 290 -9.53 3.13 -3.14
C SER A 290 -8.51 3.94 -3.94
N HIS A 291 -8.87 4.37 -5.16
CA HIS A 291 -8.02 5.22 -5.99
C HIS A 291 -7.91 6.65 -5.41
N ILE A 292 -9.01 7.26 -4.95
CA ILE A 292 -9.01 8.57 -4.30
C ILE A 292 -8.13 8.54 -3.04
N ARG A 293 -8.26 7.51 -2.22
CA ARG A 293 -7.40 7.30 -1.05
C ARG A 293 -5.92 7.23 -1.44
N THR A 294 -5.57 6.48 -2.48
CA THR A 294 -4.19 6.38 -2.97
C THR A 294 -3.67 7.74 -3.47
N LEU A 295 -4.48 8.52 -4.19
CA LEU A 295 -4.12 9.87 -4.64
C LEU A 295 -3.87 10.82 -3.46
N LEU A 296 -4.71 10.78 -2.43
CA LEU A 296 -4.53 11.57 -1.21
C LEU A 296 -3.27 11.16 -0.43
N LEU A 297 -3.03 9.86 -0.29
CA LEU A 297 -1.80 9.37 0.34
C LEU A 297 -0.56 9.79 -0.45
N THR A 298 -0.61 9.74 -1.78
CA THR A 298 0.47 10.24 -2.66
C THR A 298 0.70 11.74 -2.43
N PHE A 299 -0.37 12.53 -2.33
CA PHE A 299 -0.27 13.95 -2.04
C PHE A 299 0.41 14.22 -0.69
N PHE A 300 -0.04 13.58 0.40
CA PHE A 300 0.57 13.76 1.72
C PHE A 300 2.02 13.26 1.75
N TYR A 301 2.30 12.12 1.15
CA TYR A 301 3.65 11.55 1.11
C TYR A 301 4.63 12.44 0.35
N ARG A 302 4.23 12.97 -0.82
CA ARG A 302 5.12 13.77 -1.68
C ARG A 302 5.24 15.23 -1.27
N GLN A 303 4.19 15.82 -0.69
CA GLN A 303 4.12 17.26 -0.48
C GLN A 303 4.11 17.67 0.99
N MET A 304 3.71 16.77 1.89
CA MET A 304 3.51 17.07 3.31
C MET A 304 3.93 15.88 4.19
N LEU A 305 5.12 15.33 3.94
CA LEU A 305 5.65 14.13 4.62
C LEU A 305 5.63 14.28 6.16
N ASP A 306 6.00 15.46 6.67
CA ASP A 306 5.98 15.78 8.11
C ASP A 306 4.62 15.50 8.76
N LEU A 307 3.49 15.65 8.03
CA LEU A 307 2.16 15.40 8.60
C LEU A 307 1.94 13.90 8.85
N ILE A 308 2.52 13.03 8.02
CA ILE A 308 2.48 11.58 8.23
C ILE A 308 3.42 11.21 9.39
N GLU A 309 4.64 11.72 9.41
CA GLU A 309 5.65 11.43 10.44
C GLU A 309 5.21 11.91 11.83
N ARG A 310 4.52 13.05 11.90
CA ARG A 310 3.90 13.57 13.14
C ARG A 310 2.62 12.82 13.52
N GLY A 311 2.16 11.88 12.70
CA GLY A 311 0.99 11.05 12.99
C GLY A 311 -0.35 11.76 12.86
N HIS A 312 -0.46 12.77 11.98
CA HIS A 312 -1.70 13.53 11.76
C HIS A 312 -2.65 12.89 10.72
N VAL A 313 -2.20 11.93 9.90
CA VAL A 313 -2.99 11.35 8.81
C VAL A 313 -3.58 10.01 9.22
N TYR A 314 -4.89 9.84 9.03
CA TYR A 314 -5.67 8.67 9.38
C TYR A 314 -6.56 8.23 8.22
N ILE A 315 -6.92 6.96 8.20
CA ILE A 315 -7.93 6.39 7.30
C ILE A 315 -9.09 5.90 8.16
N ALA A 316 -10.31 6.37 7.86
CA ALA A 316 -11.53 5.88 8.49
C ALA A 316 -11.83 4.45 8.02
N GLN A 317 -12.35 3.63 8.92
CA GLN A 317 -12.74 2.26 8.65
C GLN A 317 -14.25 2.09 8.90
N PRO A 318 -15.10 2.53 7.96
CA PRO A 318 -16.54 2.31 8.07
C PRO A 318 -16.85 0.81 8.02
N PRO A 319 -17.95 0.34 8.63
CA PRO A 319 -18.38 -1.04 8.52
C PRO A 319 -18.85 -1.36 7.09
N LEU A 320 -18.53 -2.55 6.60
CA LEU A 320 -19.00 -3.02 5.30
C LEU A 320 -20.41 -3.61 5.36
N TYR A 321 -20.85 -4.08 6.54
CA TYR A 321 -22.11 -4.78 6.69
C TYR A 321 -22.93 -4.24 7.85
N LYS A 322 -24.27 -4.25 7.65
CA LYS A 322 -25.25 -4.20 8.71
C LYS A 322 -26.04 -5.51 8.69
N ILE A 323 -26.07 -6.21 9.80
CA ILE A 323 -26.83 -7.45 9.97
C ILE A 323 -28.05 -7.20 10.85
N LYS A 324 -29.15 -7.88 10.49
CA LYS A 324 -30.39 -7.81 11.24
C LYS A 324 -31.06 -9.18 11.33
N ARG A 325 -31.43 -9.56 12.55
CA ARG A 325 -32.23 -10.75 12.83
C ARG A 325 -33.31 -10.40 13.87
N GLY A 326 -34.55 -10.24 13.43
CA GLY A 326 -35.61 -9.77 14.31
C GLY A 326 -35.34 -8.38 14.88
N LYS A 327 -35.20 -8.28 16.21
CA LYS A 327 -34.84 -7.03 16.90
C LYS A 327 -33.33 -6.79 17.05
N TYR A 328 -32.53 -7.79 16.73
CA TYR A 328 -31.06 -7.67 16.82
C TYR A 328 -30.52 -7.00 15.57
N GLU A 329 -29.80 -5.90 15.74
CA GLU A 329 -29.06 -5.20 14.70
C GLU A 329 -27.62 -4.99 15.13
N ARG A 330 -26.67 -5.20 14.21
CA ARG A 330 -25.25 -4.94 14.46
C ARG A 330 -24.54 -4.51 13.18
N TYR A 331 -23.58 -3.59 13.32
CA TYR A 331 -22.62 -3.26 12.27
C TYR A 331 -21.41 -4.18 12.37
N VAL A 332 -20.89 -4.58 11.21
CA VAL A 332 -19.78 -5.53 11.09
C VAL A 332 -18.76 -4.97 10.10
N LYS A 333 -17.50 -5.02 10.48
CA LYS A 333 -16.43 -4.34 9.78
C LYS A 333 -16.13 -4.93 8.41
N ASP A 334 -16.02 -6.27 8.34
CA ASP A 334 -15.57 -7.00 7.15
C ASP A 334 -16.15 -8.42 7.10
N ASP A 335 -15.86 -9.14 6.00
CA ASP A 335 -16.30 -10.52 5.79
C ASP A 335 -15.85 -11.45 6.92
N TRP A 336 -14.62 -11.27 7.40
CA TRP A 336 -14.04 -12.13 8.42
C TRP A 336 -14.77 -11.99 9.77
N GLU A 337 -15.05 -10.76 10.19
CA GLU A 337 -15.80 -10.50 11.42
C GLU A 337 -17.25 -11.02 11.29
N LEU A 338 -17.85 -10.89 10.10
CA LEU A 338 -19.20 -11.40 9.83
C LEU A 338 -19.25 -12.93 9.97
N GLU A 339 -18.35 -13.63 9.28
CA GLU A 339 -18.28 -15.09 9.30
C GLU A 339 -17.96 -15.61 10.72
N ASN A 340 -17.02 -14.97 11.39
CA ASN A 340 -16.65 -15.35 12.78
C ASN A 340 -17.81 -15.14 13.75
N LEU A 341 -18.51 -14.00 13.66
CA LEU A 341 -19.65 -13.71 14.52
C LEU A 341 -20.79 -14.74 14.34
N LEU A 342 -21.13 -15.02 13.09
CA LEU A 342 -22.19 -15.96 12.75
C LEU A 342 -21.90 -17.37 13.26
N LEU A 343 -20.67 -17.84 13.04
CA LEU A 343 -20.25 -19.16 13.52
C LEU A 343 -20.18 -19.21 15.05
N ALA A 344 -19.56 -18.24 15.69
CA ALA A 344 -19.39 -18.22 17.13
C ALA A 344 -20.72 -18.22 17.89
N ASP A 345 -21.72 -17.50 17.38
CA ASP A 345 -23.04 -17.47 18.01
C ASP A 345 -23.82 -18.77 17.79
N THR A 346 -23.78 -19.33 16.57
CA THR A 346 -24.50 -20.57 16.25
C THR A 346 -23.87 -21.81 16.88
N LEU A 347 -22.55 -21.84 17.02
CA LEU A 347 -21.85 -22.96 17.66
C LEU A 347 -22.14 -23.10 19.16
N LYS A 348 -22.63 -22.07 19.83
CA LYS A 348 -23.08 -22.19 21.23
C LYS A 348 -24.25 -23.16 21.40
N GLU A 349 -25.06 -23.30 20.35
CA GLU A 349 -26.27 -24.11 20.32
C GLU A 349 -26.08 -25.41 19.54
N ALA A 350 -25.04 -25.49 18.67
CA ALA A 350 -24.74 -26.67 17.87
C ALA A 350 -24.01 -27.76 18.67
N LYS A 351 -24.34 -29.04 18.42
CA LYS A 351 -23.73 -30.21 19.03
C LYS A 351 -23.21 -31.17 17.96
N LEU A 352 -21.90 -31.38 17.91
CA LEU A 352 -21.27 -32.32 16.99
C LEU A 352 -21.05 -33.65 17.66
N TYR A 353 -21.57 -34.72 17.07
CA TYR A 353 -21.43 -36.11 17.53
C TYR A 353 -20.52 -36.87 16.55
N PRO A 354 -19.30 -37.30 16.99
CA PRO A 354 -18.36 -38.04 16.12
C PRO A 354 -18.89 -39.41 15.66
N SER A 355 -19.84 -39.97 16.40
CA SER A 355 -20.56 -41.22 16.10
C SER A 355 -21.90 -41.24 16.84
N ARG A 356 -22.86 -42.04 16.37
CA ARG A 356 -24.13 -42.22 17.09
C ARG A 356 -23.89 -42.90 18.46
N GLY A 357 -24.45 -42.28 19.50
CA GLY A 357 -24.34 -42.77 20.89
C GLY A 357 -23.09 -42.30 21.63
N THR A 358 -22.26 -41.46 21.06
CA THR A 358 -21.16 -40.79 21.78
C THR A 358 -21.61 -39.46 22.39
N GLU A 359 -20.83 -38.96 23.34
CA GLU A 359 -21.03 -37.60 23.86
C GLU A 359 -20.67 -36.54 22.77
N PRO A 360 -21.35 -35.39 22.75
CA PRO A 360 -21.05 -34.34 21.81
C PRO A 360 -19.68 -33.71 22.09
N VAL A 361 -18.99 -33.29 21.05
CA VAL A 361 -17.76 -32.53 21.17
C VAL A 361 -18.05 -31.24 21.93
N PRO A 362 -17.26 -30.87 22.96
CA PRO A 362 -17.45 -29.61 23.69
C PRO A 362 -17.44 -28.38 22.77
N ALA A 363 -18.37 -27.47 23.00
CA ALA A 363 -18.50 -26.25 22.18
C ALA A 363 -17.21 -25.40 22.16
N GLU A 364 -16.49 -25.37 23.27
CA GLU A 364 -15.19 -24.67 23.37
C GLU A 364 -14.15 -25.27 22.42
N ARG A 365 -14.15 -26.60 22.25
CA ARG A 365 -13.25 -27.29 21.33
C ARG A 365 -13.59 -26.98 19.87
N LEU A 366 -14.88 -26.89 19.53
CA LEU A 366 -15.31 -26.46 18.21
C LEU A 366 -14.97 -24.98 17.96
N ALA A 367 -15.20 -24.12 18.94
CA ALA A 367 -14.85 -22.70 18.86
C ALA A 367 -13.34 -22.48 18.69
N ALA A 368 -12.50 -23.30 19.29
CA ALA A 368 -11.04 -23.23 19.13
C ALA A 368 -10.57 -23.51 17.68
N GLN A 369 -11.39 -24.21 16.87
CA GLN A 369 -11.09 -24.52 15.47
C GLN A 369 -11.56 -23.43 14.49
N LEU A 370 -12.34 -22.45 14.95
CA LEU A 370 -12.87 -21.38 14.07
C LEU A 370 -11.78 -20.57 13.34
N PRO A 371 -10.68 -20.15 13.98
CA PRO A 371 -9.64 -19.40 13.28
C PRO A 371 -9.03 -20.19 12.11
N GLU A 372 -8.82 -21.49 12.29
CA GLU A 372 -8.27 -22.38 11.27
C GLU A 372 -9.27 -22.62 10.13
N TYR A 373 -10.54 -22.83 10.47
CA TYR A 373 -11.61 -22.97 9.48
C TYR A 373 -11.77 -21.70 8.64
N LEU A 374 -11.83 -20.52 9.26
CA LEU A 374 -11.96 -19.25 8.55
C LEU A 374 -10.72 -18.96 7.69
N ALA A 375 -9.53 -19.27 8.17
CA ALA A 375 -8.31 -19.16 7.38
C ALA A 375 -8.34 -20.08 6.14
N LEU A 376 -8.74 -21.36 6.32
CA LEU A 376 -8.89 -22.31 5.20
C LEU A 376 -9.94 -21.84 4.18
N THR A 377 -11.09 -21.39 4.65
CA THR A 377 -12.17 -20.86 3.79
C THR A 377 -11.69 -19.62 3.01
N GLY A 378 -10.94 -18.73 3.65
CA GLY A 378 -10.31 -17.58 3.01
C GLY A 378 -9.33 -17.97 1.90
N VAL A 379 -8.46 -18.96 2.15
CA VAL A 379 -7.52 -19.49 1.15
C VAL A 379 -8.28 -20.14 -0.01
N LEU A 380 -9.30 -20.96 0.27
CA LEU A 380 -10.14 -21.59 -0.76
C LEU A 380 -10.85 -20.54 -1.62
N LYS A 381 -11.45 -19.51 -1.01
CA LYS A 381 -12.11 -18.40 -1.71
C LYS A 381 -11.13 -17.60 -2.60
N LYS A 382 -9.89 -17.42 -2.14
CA LYS A 382 -8.82 -16.77 -2.89
C LYS A 382 -8.40 -17.60 -4.11
N LEU A 383 -8.14 -18.89 -3.91
CA LEU A 383 -7.68 -19.79 -4.97
C LEU A 383 -8.79 -20.18 -5.95
N SER A 384 -10.06 -20.18 -5.54
CA SER A 384 -11.21 -20.52 -6.40
C SER A 384 -11.43 -19.53 -7.55
N ARG A 385 -10.80 -18.35 -7.49
CA ARG A 385 -10.77 -17.39 -8.61
C ARG A 385 -10.00 -17.91 -9.83
N ARG A 386 -9.09 -18.84 -9.61
CA ARG A 386 -8.22 -19.39 -10.67
C ARG A 386 -8.39 -20.89 -10.87
N TYR A 387 -8.78 -21.62 -9.82
CA TYR A 387 -8.86 -23.07 -9.81
C TYR A 387 -10.25 -23.53 -9.42
N THR A 388 -10.69 -24.67 -9.93
CA THR A 388 -11.98 -25.26 -9.55
C THR A 388 -11.97 -25.71 -8.10
N MET A 389 -13.12 -25.59 -7.41
CA MET A 389 -13.24 -25.98 -6.01
C MET A 389 -12.93 -27.47 -5.80
N ASP A 390 -13.37 -28.34 -6.73
CA ASP A 390 -13.10 -29.78 -6.66
C ASP A 390 -11.60 -30.10 -6.68
N LEU A 391 -10.83 -29.39 -7.52
CA LEU A 391 -9.37 -29.51 -7.54
C LEU A 391 -8.75 -29.01 -6.25
N LEU A 392 -9.17 -27.86 -5.73
CA LEU A 392 -8.63 -27.29 -4.50
C LEU A 392 -8.88 -28.18 -3.29
N LEU A 393 -10.09 -28.71 -3.16
CA LEU A 393 -10.43 -29.63 -2.09
C LEU A 393 -9.71 -30.98 -2.24
N ALA A 394 -9.49 -31.46 -3.45
CA ALA A 394 -8.67 -32.65 -3.67
C ALA A 394 -7.19 -32.40 -3.30
N LEU A 395 -6.62 -31.25 -3.69
CA LEU A 395 -5.26 -30.83 -3.32
C LEU A 395 -5.09 -30.66 -1.80
N ARG A 396 -6.12 -30.14 -1.11
CA ARG A 396 -6.15 -30.04 0.35
C ARG A 396 -5.92 -31.40 1.03
N ASP A 397 -6.61 -32.41 0.52
CA ASP A 397 -6.64 -33.75 1.12
C ASP A 397 -5.46 -34.63 0.65
N THR A 398 -4.77 -34.24 -0.42
CA THR A 398 -3.59 -34.95 -0.96
C THR A 398 -2.33 -34.55 -0.19
N GLN A 399 -1.36 -35.47 -0.04
CA GLN A 399 -0.06 -35.15 0.56
C GLN A 399 0.63 -34.01 -0.18
N PRO A 400 1.29 -33.05 0.51
CA PRO A 400 1.96 -31.96 -0.19
C PRO A 400 3.04 -32.46 -1.13
N LEU A 401 3.02 -32.00 -2.37
CA LEU A 401 4.06 -32.26 -3.35
C LEU A 401 5.24 -31.31 -3.11
N ARG A 402 6.47 -31.82 -3.12
CA ARG A 402 7.68 -30.98 -3.09
C ARG A 402 7.99 -30.46 -4.49
N VAL A 403 8.49 -29.23 -4.55
CA VAL A 403 8.80 -28.58 -5.84
C VAL A 403 9.82 -29.37 -6.66
N GLU A 404 10.76 -30.04 -6.01
CA GLU A 404 11.80 -30.85 -6.64
C GLU A 404 11.26 -32.13 -7.30
N SER A 405 10.03 -32.53 -7.00
CA SER A 405 9.41 -33.79 -7.44
C SER A 405 8.34 -33.58 -8.54
N LEU A 406 8.42 -32.51 -9.32
CA LEU A 406 7.37 -32.16 -10.29
C LEU A 406 7.38 -32.99 -11.60
N VAL A 407 8.47 -33.66 -11.95
CA VAL A 407 8.61 -34.42 -13.21
C VAL A 407 9.38 -35.73 -12.96
N ASP A 408 8.85 -36.84 -13.50
CA ASP A 408 9.45 -38.18 -13.57
C ASP A 408 9.95 -38.84 -12.27
N ASP A 409 9.59 -38.33 -11.12
CA ASP A 409 9.86 -38.95 -9.82
C ASP A 409 8.80 -40.05 -9.54
N PRO A 410 9.17 -41.21 -9.01
CA PRO A 410 8.22 -42.19 -8.47
C PRO A 410 7.22 -41.60 -7.49
N ALA A 411 7.65 -40.64 -6.67
CA ALA A 411 6.81 -39.93 -5.72
C ALA A 411 5.71 -39.10 -6.43
N PHE A 412 6.01 -38.49 -7.58
CA PHE A 412 5.02 -37.78 -8.38
C PHE A 412 3.91 -38.70 -8.88
N LYS A 413 4.26 -39.91 -9.36
CA LYS A 413 3.26 -40.87 -9.86
C LYS A 413 2.28 -41.31 -8.79
N VAL A 414 2.79 -41.55 -7.57
CA VAL A 414 1.95 -41.90 -6.42
C VAL A 414 1.04 -40.73 -6.04
N TRP A 415 1.59 -39.53 -5.97
CA TRP A 415 0.86 -38.31 -5.68
C TRP A 415 -0.23 -38.01 -6.73
N ALA A 416 0.10 -38.14 -8.01
CA ALA A 416 -0.84 -37.91 -9.11
C ALA A 416 -2.01 -38.92 -9.09
N ALA A 417 -1.73 -40.18 -8.77
CA ALA A 417 -2.77 -41.22 -8.63
C ALA A 417 -3.70 -40.95 -7.44
N ASP A 418 -3.17 -40.49 -6.28
CA ASP A 418 -3.99 -40.12 -5.12
C ASP A 418 -4.86 -38.90 -5.44
N LEU A 419 -4.28 -37.86 -6.05
CA LEU A 419 -5.02 -36.67 -6.47
C LEU A 419 -6.13 -37.00 -7.49
N GLU A 420 -5.84 -37.85 -8.48
CA GLU A 420 -6.82 -38.31 -9.46
C GLU A 420 -7.99 -39.04 -8.79
N GLN A 421 -7.72 -39.92 -7.84
CA GLN A 421 -8.75 -40.64 -7.09
C GLN A 421 -9.62 -39.68 -6.29
N ARG A 422 -9.03 -38.71 -5.62
CA ARG A 422 -9.77 -37.72 -4.82
C ARG A 422 -10.65 -36.81 -5.69
N ILE A 423 -10.17 -36.41 -6.87
CA ILE A 423 -10.99 -35.66 -7.82
C ILE A 423 -12.16 -36.54 -8.30
N LYS A 424 -11.94 -37.82 -8.62
CA LYS A 424 -13.02 -38.76 -9.04
C LYS A 424 -14.13 -38.87 -7.99
N ILE A 425 -13.76 -39.04 -6.72
CA ILE A 425 -14.72 -39.15 -5.62
C ILE A 425 -15.59 -37.88 -5.55
N ARG A 426 -15.00 -36.70 -5.73
CA ARG A 426 -15.73 -35.42 -5.64
C ARG A 426 -16.64 -35.14 -6.83
N LEU A 427 -16.22 -35.52 -8.03
CA LEU A 427 -17.03 -35.33 -9.24
C LEU A 427 -18.18 -36.33 -9.38
N GLY A 428 -18.23 -37.39 -8.52
CA GLY A 428 -19.33 -38.36 -8.47
C GLY A 428 -19.25 -39.46 -9.54
N THR A 429 -20.39 -40.12 -9.84
CA THR A 429 -20.46 -41.33 -10.67
C THR A 429 -20.65 -41.10 -12.18
N ALA A 430 -20.70 -39.86 -12.63
CA ALA A 430 -20.83 -39.55 -14.08
C ALA A 430 -19.60 -39.98 -14.86
N PRO A 431 -19.70 -40.25 -16.19
CA PRO A 431 -18.55 -40.57 -17.02
C PRO A 431 -17.56 -39.40 -17.02
N GLN A 432 -16.36 -39.66 -16.49
CA GLN A 432 -15.34 -38.66 -16.29
C GLN A 432 -14.04 -39.08 -16.94
N LYS A 433 -13.32 -38.11 -17.50
CA LYS A 433 -11.96 -38.30 -17.93
C LYS A 433 -11.05 -37.34 -17.17
N ILE A 434 -10.14 -37.92 -16.39
CA ILE A 434 -9.16 -37.15 -15.60
C ILE A 434 -7.78 -37.62 -16.05
N SER A 435 -6.86 -36.67 -16.21
CA SER A 435 -5.47 -36.93 -16.51
C SER A 435 -4.59 -35.95 -15.78
N ILE A 436 -3.64 -36.46 -15.00
CA ILE A 436 -2.66 -35.66 -14.27
C ILE A 436 -1.27 -36.08 -14.72
N ARG A 437 -0.51 -35.15 -15.25
CA ARG A 437 0.83 -35.42 -15.77
C ARG A 437 1.79 -34.28 -15.47
N GLY A 438 3.07 -34.64 -15.27
CA GLY A 438 4.16 -33.68 -15.29
C GLY A 438 4.46 -33.27 -16.74
N ALA A 439 4.69 -31.99 -16.96
CA ALA A 439 5.05 -31.44 -18.26
C ALA A 439 6.13 -30.36 -18.09
N GLN A 440 6.84 -30.10 -19.17
CA GLN A 440 7.78 -29.00 -19.25
C GLN A 440 7.30 -28.00 -20.31
N ILE A 441 7.06 -26.75 -19.87
CA ILE A 441 6.65 -25.64 -20.76
C ILE A 441 7.78 -24.61 -20.76
N GLY A 442 8.60 -24.61 -21.82
CA GLY A 442 9.85 -23.84 -21.86
C GLY A 442 10.82 -24.32 -20.78
N GLU A 443 11.26 -23.41 -19.92
CA GLU A 443 12.14 -23.73 -18.78
C GLU A 443 11.37 -24.11 -17.49
N ARG A 444 10.03 -24.06 -17.51
CA ARG A 444 9.19 -24.28 -16.32
C ARG A 444 8.66 -25.70 -16.26
N GLN A 445 8.83 -26.35 -15.12
CA GLN A 445 8.17 -27.60 -14.80
C GLN A 445 6.76 -27.31 -14.27
N VAL A 446 5.76 -28.02 -14.78
CA VAL A 446 4.36 -27.84 -14.43
C VAL A 446 3.65 -29.18 -14.25
N VAL A 447 2.62 -29.17 -13.44
CA VAL A 447 1.64 -30.28 -13.35
C VAL A 447 0.40 -29.87 -14.12
N GLU A 448 0.09 -30.58 -15.17
CA GLU A 448 -1.13 -30.41 -15.95
C GLU A 448 -2.24 -31.30 -15.40
N VAL A 449 -3.36 -30.70 -15.04
CA VAL A 449 -4.58 -31.37 -14.60
C VAL A 449 -5.66 -31.13 -15.63
N PHE A 450 -6.07 -32.20 -16.30
CA PHE A 450 -7.20 -32.19 -17.21
C PHE A 450 -8.37 -32.92 -16.57
N THR A 451 -9.54 -32.28 -16.57
CA THR A 451 -10.80 -32.89 -16.12
C THR A 451 -11.91 -32.64 -17.14
N GLN A 452 -12.66 -33.70 -17.46
CA GLN A 452 -13.86 -33.61 -18.28
C GLN A 452 -15.04 -34.11 -17.44
N ASN A 453 -16.03 -33.27 -17.23
CA ASN A 453 -17.23 -33.57 -16.48
C ASN A 453 -18.46 -33.05 -17.24
N HIS A 454 -19.47 -33.88 -17.46
CA HIS A 454 -20.69 -33.53 -18.22
C HIS A 454 -20.43 -32.81 -19.55
N GLY A 455 -19.35 -33.20 -20.27
CA GLY A 455 -18.96 -32.59 -21.55
C GLY A 455 -18.19 -31.26 -21.42
N ALA A 456 -18.05 -30.69 -20.24
CA ALA A 456 -17.22 -29.53 -19.99
C ALA A 456 -15.77 -29.95 -19.72
N ASN A 457 -14.82 -29.35 -20.43
CA ASN A 457 -13.39 -29.57 -20.25
C ASN A 457 -12.78 -28.48 -19.38
N SER A 458 -12.04 -28.86 -18.36
CA SER A 458 -11.20 -27.95 -17.58
C SER A 458 -9.73 -28.32 -17.75
N TYR A 459 -8.89 -27.34 -17.97
CA TYR A 459 -7.45 -27.48 -18.12
C TYR A 459 -6.73 -26.54 -17.16
N VAL A 460 -5.97 -27.11 -16.26
CA VAL A 460 -5.25 -26.35 -15.21
C VAL A 460 -3.79 -26.73 -15.24
N SER A 461 -2.91 -25.73 -15.22
CA SER A 461 -1.46 -25.89 -15.08
C SER A 461 -1.00 -25.32 -13.73
N LEU A 462 -0.37 -26.16 -12.92
CA LEU A 462 0.19 -25.83 -11.62
C LEU A 462 1.71 -25.84 -11.73
N ASP A 463 2.35 -24.70 -11.55
CA ASP A 463 3.80 -24.55 -11.64
C ASP A 463 4.50 -24.62 -10.27
N ALA A 464 5.83 -24.57 -10.29
CA ALA A 464 6.64 -24.54 -9.09
C ALA A 464 6.28 -23.36 -8.16
N GLY A 465 5.87 -22.21 -8.74
CA GLY A 465 5.40 -21.05 -8.00
C GLY A 465 4.14 -21.33 -7.19
N PHE A 466 3.18 -22.08 -7.75
CA PHE A 466 1.99 -22.51 -7.03
C PHE A 466 2.35 -23.42 -5.85
N PHE A 467 3.14 -24.47 -6.07
CA PHE A 467 3.53 -25.42 -5.00
C PHE A 467 4.42 -24.79 -3.92
N GLY A 468 5.21 -23.76 -4.28
CA GLY A 468 6.02 -22.97 -3.36
C GLY A 468 5.25 -21.84 -2.66
N SER A 469 4.00 -21.57 -3.04
CA SER A 469 3.22 -20.45 -2.51
C SER A 469 2.83 -20.64 -1.04
N SER A 470 2.59 -19.53 -0.35
CA SER A 470 2.03 -19.53 1.01
C SER A 470 0.63 -20.12 1.04
N GLU A 471 -0.15 -19.88 -0.01
CA GLU A 471 -1.52 -20.34 -0.17
C GLU A 471 -1.60 -21.87 -0.26
N TYR A 472 -0.75 -22.50 -1.06
CA TYR A 472 -0.74 -23.96 -1.15
C TYR A 472 -0.29 -24.61 0.18
N ARG A 473 0.72 -24.04 0.84
CA ARG A 473 1.13 -24.51 2.16
C ARG A 473 0.02 -24.39 3.21
N GLN A 474 -0.67 -23.26 3.24
CA GLN A 474 -1.81 -23.04 4.13
C GLN A 474 -2.97 -23.99 3.81
N LEU A 475 -3.31 -24.18 2.53
CA LEU A 475 -4.36 -25.10 2.09
C LEU A 475 -4.13 -26.52 2.61
N THR A 476 -2.92 -27.05 2.45
CA THR A 476 -2.58 -28.43 2.87
C THR A 476 -2.39 -28.57 4.38
N GLN A 477 -1.85 -27.55 5.05
CA GLN A 477 -1.62 -27.58 6.49
C GLN A 477 -2.94 -27.43 7.27
N LEU A 478 -3.76 -26.41 6.92
CA LEU A 478 -5.04 -26.17 7.58
C LEU A 478 -6.06 -27.27 7.28
N GLY A 479 -6.00 -27.86 6.07
CA GLY A 479 -6.84 -29.01 5.73
C GLY A 479 -6.66 -30.18 6.70
N ARG A 480 -5.40 -30.47 7.06
CA ARG A 480 -5.07 -31.56 8.01
C ARG A 480 -5.45 -31.25 9.46
N SER A 481 -5.31 -29.99 9.89
CA SER A 481 -5.67 -29.62 11.26
C SER A 481 -7.17 -29.74 11.52
N LEU A 482 -7.99 -29.66 10.47
CA LEU A 482 -9.44 -29.82 10.53
C LEU A 482 -9.92 -31.25 10.21
N GLU A 483 -8.99 -32.20 9.98
CA GLU A 483 -9.30 -33.63 9.93
C GLU A 483 -9.52 -34.14 11.36
N ALA A 484 -10.79 -34.40 11.70
CA ALA A 484 -11.13 -35.11 12.92
C ALA A 484 -11.54 -36.54 12.55
N ASP A 485 -11.18 -37.50 13.40
CA ASP A 485 -11.65 -38.89 13.30
C ASP A 485 -13.16 -38.94 13.51
N MET A 486 -13.90 -38.91 12.40
CA MET A 486 -15.36 -39.05 12.39
C MET A 486 -15.73 -40.38 11.79
N SER A 487 -16.68 -41.05 12.41
CA SER A 487 -17.25 -42.28 11.86
C SER A 487 -18.25 -41.97 10.74
N ALA A 488 -18.60 -43.00 9.97
CA ALA A 488 -19.55 -42.84 8.84
C ALA A 488 -20.97 -42.43 9.28
N ASP A 489 -21.28 -42.54 10.57
CA ASP A 489 -22.56 -42.15 11.19
C ASP A 489 -22.46 -40.89 12.04
N ALA A 490 -21.39 -40.10 11.87
CA ALA A 490 -21.21 -38.80 12.50
C ALA A 490 -22.28 -37.81 12.04
N TYR A 491 -22.73 -36.96 12.95
CA TYR A 491 -23.73 -35.95 12.66
C TYR A 491 -23.57 -34.70 13.53
N ILE A 492 -24.08 -33.59 13.04
CA ILE A 492 -24.21 -32.35 13.80
C ILE A 492 -25.68 -32.05 14.04
N GLN A 493 -26.02 -31.57 15.22
CA GLN A 493 -27.37 -31.20 15.62
C GLN A 493 -27.41 -29.72 15.98
N LEU A 494 -28.42 -29.03 15.45
CA LEU A 494 -28.79 -27.66 15.83
C LEU A 494 -30.31 -27.61 16.04
N ASP A 495 -30.74 -27.24 17.23
CA ASP A 495 -32.15 -27.37 17.65
C ASP A 495 -32.67 -28.80 17.45
N SER A 496 -33.72 -28.93 16.61
CA SER A 496 -34.32 -30.22 16.24
C SER A 496 -33.80 -30.83 14.93
N LYS A 497 -32.83 -30.18 14.26
CA LYS A 497 -32.27 -30.63 12.98
C LYS A 497 -31.01 -31.41 13.18
N GLU A 498 -30.93 -32.59 12.58
CA GLU A 498 -29.72 -33.38 12.46
C GLU A 498 -29.19 -33.36 11.02
N HIS A 499 -27.89 -33.23 10.86
CA HIS A 499 -27.22 -33.28 9.55
C HIS A 499 -26.02 -34.24 9.60
N PRO A 500 -25.98 -35.26 8.73
CA PRO A 500 -24.83 -36.16 8.66
C PRO A 500 -23.61 -35.41 8.14
N VAL A 501 -22.44 -35.67 8.72
CA VAL A 501 -21.18 -34.99 8.35
C VAL A 501 -20.04 -36.00 8.20
N ALA A 502 -19.20 -35.76 7.20
CA ALA A 502 -18.03 -36.61 6.96
C ALA A 502 -16.74 -36.01 7.53
N SER A 503 -16.73 -34.73 7.90
CA SER A 503 -15.57 -34.02 8.43
C SER A 503 -16.00 -32.86 9.33
N LEU A 504 -15.06 -32.37 10.14
CA LEU A 504 -15.28 -31.14 10.91
C LEU A 504 -15.59 -29.95 10.02
N LYS A 505 -14.93 -29.88 8.85
CA LYS A 505 -15.20 -28.83 7.87
C LYS A 505 -16.65 -28.89 7.39
N ASP A 506 -17.17 -30.07 7.03
CA ASP A 506 -18.57 -30.21 6.58
C ASP A 506 -19.57 -29.80 7.68
N ALA A 507 -19.23 -30.11 8.94
CA ALA A 507 -20.01 -29.68 10.09
C ALA A 507 -20.04 -28.14 10.20
N LEU A 508 -18.90 -27.48 10.09
CA LEU A 508 -18.79 -26.02 10.17
C LEU A 508 -19.42 -25.32 8.94
N ASP A 509 -19.31 -25.91 7.75
CA ASP A 509 -19.99 -25.42 6.55
C ASP A 509 -21.52 -25.43 6.73
N TRP A 510 -22.06 -26.52 7.23
CA TRP A 510 -23.50 -26.64 7.51
C TRP A 510 -23.96 -25.64 8.60
N VAL A 511 -23.19 -25.49 9.68
CA VAL A 511 -23.46 -24.48 10.71
C VAL A 511 -23.47 -23.07 10.11
N MET A 512 -22.53 -22.76 9.21
CA MET A 512 -22.50 -21.46 8.53
C MET A 512 -23.75 -21.24 7.66
N GLU A 513 -24.22 -22.26 6.96
CA GLU A 513 -25.47 -22.18 6.17
C GLU A 513 -26.68 -21.92 7.06
N GLU A 514 -26.81 -22.66 8.17
CA GLU A 514 -27.90 -22.46 9.12
C GLU A 514 -27.80 -21.08 9.80
N ALA A 515 -26.59 -20.62 10.13
CA ALA A 515 -26.34 -19.29 10.70
C ALA A 515 -26.84 -18.14 9.79
N LYS A 516 -26.77 -18.32 8.49
CA LYS A 516 -27.27 -17.33 7.50
C LYS A 516 -28.77 -17.34 7.32
N ARG A 517 -29.47 -18.38 7.76
CA ARG A 517 -30.93 -18.47 7.62
C ARG A 517 -31.66 -17.41 8.46
N GLY A 518 -32.56 -16.67 7.82
CA GLY A 518 -33.32 -15.59 8.46
C GLY A 518 -32.49 -14.36 8.84
N LEU A 519 -31.23 -14.29 8.40
CA LEU A 519 -30.38 -13.11 8.56
C LEU A 519 -30.57 -12.18 7.38
N HIS A 520 -30.91 -10.93 7.65
CA HIS A 520 -30.87 -9.87 6.65
C HIS A 520 -29.49 -9.22 6.72
N VAL A 521 -28.71 -9.30 5.63
CA VAL A 521 -27.39 -8.69 5.51
C VAL A 521 -27.49 -7.56 4.50
N GLN A 522 -27.24 -6.33 4.95
CA GLN A 522 -27.08 -5.17 4.08
C GLN A 522 -25.58 -4.89 3.93
N ARG A 523 -25.09 -4.91 2.69
CA ARG A 523 -23.71 -4.52 2.38
C ARG A 523 -23.70 -3.06 1.93
N TYR A 524 -22.84 -2.25 2.54
CA TYR A 524 -22.60 -0.87 2.13
C TYR A 524 -21.45 -0.84 1.12
N LYS A 525 -21.69 -0.34 -0.08
CA LYS A 525 -20.66 -0.11 -1.10
C LYS A 525 -20.08 1.29 -0.98
N GLY A 526 -20.90 2.28 -0.64
CA GLY A 526 -20.51 3.67 -0.48
C GLY A 526 -21.05 4.31 0.80
N LEU A 527 -20.34 5.31 1.29
CA LEU A 527 -20.71 6.12 2.46
C LEU A 527 -21.99 6.92 2.22
N GLY A 528 -22.33 7.21 0.95
CA GLY A 528 -23.56 7.87 0.56
C GLY A 528 -24.82 7.03 0.78
N GLU A 529 -24.68 5.72 1.01
CA GLU A 529 -25.76 4.81 1.37
C GLU A 529 -26.12 4.87 2.86
N MET A 530 -25.24 5.47 3.68
CA MET A 530 -25.47 5.67 5.11
C MET A 530 -26.19 6.99 5.34
N ASN A 531 -27.21 6.97 6.18
CA ASN A 531 -27.80 8.21 6.68
C ASN A 531 -26.85 8.89 7.70
N PRO A 532 -27.08 10.16 8.07
CA PRO A 532 -26.20 10.89 8.98
C PRO A 532 -25.99 10.23 10.34
N GLU A 533 -27.02 9.62 10.91
CA GLU A 533 -26.98 8.95 12.21
C GLU A 533 -26.12 7.67 12.14
N GLN A 534 -26.32 6.86 11.11
CA GLN A 534 -25.51 5.65 10.86
C GLN A 534 -24.03 5.99 10.66
N LEU A 535 -23.73 7.04 9.88
CA LEU A 535 -22.37 7.48 9.66
C LEU A 535 -21.71 8.01 10.94
N TRP A 536 -22.49 8.71 11.77
CA TRP A 536 -22.02 9.15 13.08
C TRP A 536 -21.69 7.95 13.98
N GLU A 537 -22.65 7.06 14.20
CA GLU A 537 -22.52 5.94 15.14
C GLU A 537 -21.35 4.99 14.79
N THR A 538 -21.08 4.80 13.49
CA THR A 538 -20.13 3.79 13.04
C THR A 538 -18.75 4.33 12.70
N THR A 539 -18.65 5.58 12.23
CA THR A 539 -17.44 6.07 11.57
C THR A 539 -16.93 7.40 12.11
N MET A 540 -17.81 8.26 12.62
CA MET A 540 -17.41 9.62 13.02
C MET A 540 -17.33 9.81 14.54
N ASN A 541 -18.15 9.09 15.33
CA ASN A 541 -18.12 9.16 16.78
C ASN A 541 -16.78 8.68 17.33
N ALA A 542 -16.07 9.55 18.02
CA ALA A 542 -14.72 9.28 18.55
C ALA A 542 -14.66 8.08 19.51
N GLU A 543 -15.77 7.75 20.19
CA GLU A 543 -15.86 6.64 21.16
C GLU A 543 -16.08 5.27 20.49
N ALA A 544 -16.68 5.23 19.29
CA ALA A 544 -17.09 4.00 18.62
C ALA A 544 -16.32 3.70 17.34
N ARG A 545 -15.75 4.71 16.69
CA ARG A 545 -15.09 4.59 15.39
C ARG A 545 -13.76 3.86 15.44
N ASN A 546 -13.41 3.23 14.31
CA ASN A 546 -12.08 2.69 14.07
C ASN A 546 -11.32 3.58 13.08
N LEU A 547 -10.10 3.99 13.44
CA LEU A 547 -9.19 4.75 12.59
C LEU A 547 -7.86 4.00 12.46
N MET A 548 -7.35 3.93 11.23
CA MET A 548 -6.00 3.43 10.97
C MET A 548 -5.06 4.62 10.78
N GLN A 549 -4.07 4.75 11.65
CA GLN A 549 -3.03 5.78 11.51
C GLN A 549 -2.07 5.40 10.39
N VAL A 550 -1.80 6.35 9.50
CA VAL A 550 -0.82 6.16 8.41
C VAL A 550 0.58 6.33 8.98
N LYS A 551 1.45 5.36 8.72
CA LYS A 551 2.86 5.36 9.16
C LYS A 551 3.77 4.96 8.01
N ILE A 552 5.00 5.45 8.03
CA ILE A 552 6.07 5.05 7.11
C ILE A 552 7.11 4.29 7.93
N GLU A 553 7.14 2.98 7.76
CA GLU A 553 8.12 2.12 8.43
C GLU A 553 9.39 1.97 7.60
N ASP A 554 9.25 1.93 6.27
CA ASP A 554 10.33 1.85 5.29
C ASP A 554 10.15 2.95 4.23
N ALA A 555 11.02 3.95 4.28
CA ALA A 555 10.98 5.09 3.35
C ALA A 555 11.33 4.68 1.91
N VAL A 556 12.24 3.71 1.72
CA VAL A 556 12.64 3.23 0.38
C VAL A 556 11.49 2.44 -0.23
N GLY A 557 10.93 1.50 0.52
CA GLY A 557 9.78 0.71 0.08
C GLY A 557 8.54 1.57 -0.21
N ALA A 558 8.29 2.62 0.58
CA ALA A 558 7.21 3.57 0.33
C ALA A 558 7.42 4.35 -0.98
N ASP A 559 8.63 4.90 -1.22
CA ASP A 559 8.96 5.59 -2.48
C ASP A 559 8.76 4.66 -3.68
N GLU A 560 9.22 3.42 -3.57
CA GLU A 560 9.12 2.42 -4.62
C GLU A 560 7.66 2.08 -4.96
N ILE A 561 6.80 1.94 -3.95
CA ILE A 561 5.36 1.66 -4.13
C ILE A 561 4.66 2.85 -4.81
N PHE A 562 4.87 4.09 -4.33
CA PHE A 562 4.25 5.26 -4.94
C PHE A 562 4.74 5.46 -6.38
N THR A 563 6.03 5.32 -6.65
CA THR A 563 6.59 5.40 -8.01
C THR A 563 5.99 4.32 -8.93
N THR A 564 5.84 3.08 -8.44
CA THR A 564 5.27 1.97 -9.22
C THR A 564 3.79 2.20 -9.53
N LEU A 565 2.99 2.52 -8.52
CA LEU A 565 1.54 2.61 -8.66
C LEU A 565 1.08 3.91 -9.33
N MET A 566 1.76 5.01 -9.02
CA MET A 566 1.32 6.36 -9.40
C MET A 566 2.22 7.03 -10.43
N GLY A 567 3.41 6.50 -10.71
CA GLY A 567 4.37 7.02 -11.69
C GLY A 567 3.93 6.88 -13.15
N ASP A 568 4.73 7.43 -14.07
CA ASP A 568 4.41 7.46 -15.51
C ASP A 568 4.60 6.12 -16.21
N GLN A 569 5.55 5.29 -15.74
CA GLN A 569 5.85 4.01 -16.35
C GLN A 569 4.73 3.00 -16.12
N VAL A 570 4.26 2.39 -17.21
CA VAL A 570 3.14 1.44 -17.19
C VAL A 570 3.61 0.03 -16.81
N GLU A 571 4.77 -0.40 -17.32
CA GLU A 571 5.23 -1.78 -17.20
C GLU A 571 5.47 -2.22 -15.73
N PRO A 572 6.16 -1.43 -14.87
CA PRO A 572 6.32 -1.80 -13.46
C PRO A 572 4.98 -1.94 -12.72
N ARG A 573 3.98 -1.12 -13.08
CA ARG A 573 2.63 -1.21 -12.51
C ARG A 573 1.91 -2.47 -12.97
N ARG A 574 2.03 -2.83 -14.24
CA ARG A 574 1.46 -4.03 -14.80
C ARG A 574 2.05 -5.28 -14.15
N GLU A 575 3.38 -5.35 -14.03
CA GLU A 575 4.06 -6.44 -13.32
C GLU A 575 3.59 -6.56 -11.86
N PHE A 576 3.45 -5.43 -11.16
CA PHE A 576 2.94 -5.39 -9.79
C PHE A 576 1.51 -5.95 -9.70
N ILE A 577 0.62 -5.56 -10.63
CA ILE A 577 -0.77 -6.05 -10.67
C ILE A 577 -0.78 -7.56 -10.93
N GLU A 578 0.01 -8.06 -11.88
CA GLU A 578 0.10 -9.49 -12.21
C GLU A 578 0.60 -10.32 -11.02
N GLN A 579 1.63 -9.84 -10.32
CA GLN A 579 2.19 -10.51 -9.14
C GLN A 579 1.21 -10.55 -7.95
N HIS A 580 0.39 -9.52 -7.78
CA HIS A 580 -0.52 -9.36 -6.64
C HIS A 580 -1.99 -9.64 -6.97
N ALA A 581 -2.30 -10.11 -8.19
CA ALA A 581 -3.68 -10.31 -8.65
C ALA A 581 -4.52 -11.21 -7.73
N LEU A 582 -3.90 -12.25 -7.14
CA LEU A 582 -4.58 -13.16 -6.20
C LEU A 582 -4.74 -12.56 -4.78
N SER A 583 -4.03 -11.47 -4.48
CA SER A 583 -4.09 -10.83 -3.15
C SER A 583 -5.20 -9.78 -3.04
N VAL A 584 -5.81 -9.42 -4.18
CA VAL A 584 -6.87 -8.39 -4.21
C VAL A 584 -8.12 -8.91 -3.50
N THR A 585 -8.61 -8.12 -2.56
CA THR A 585 -9.90 -8.32 -1.87
C THR A 585 -10.87 -7.22 -2.31
N ASN A 586 -12.17 -7.49 -2.27
CA ASN A 586 -13.22 -6.50 -2.57
C ASN A 586 -13.17 -5.92 -3.99
N LEU A 587 -12.85 -6.74 -4.99
CA LEU A 587 -13.13 -6.37 -6.37
C LEU A 587 -14.63 -6.25 -6.56
N ASP A 588 -15.05 -5.10 -7.08
CA ASP A 588 -16.44 -4.86 -7.48
C ASP A 588 -16.64 -5.47 -8.88
N THR A 589 -16.91 -6.79 -8.91
CA THR A 589 -17.18 -7.55 -10.14
C THR A 589 -18.64 -7.92 -10.22
#